data_eb6c17cf31c11d97b1976c227da3b169
#
_entry.id   eb6c17cf31c11d97b1976c227da3b169
#
_cell.length_a   1.000
_cell.length_b   1.000
_cell.length_c   1.000
_cell.angle_alpha   90.00
_cell.angle_beta   90.00
_cell.angle_gamma   90.00
#
_symmetry.space_group_name_H-M   'P 1'
#
loop_
_entity.id
_entity.type
_entity.pdbx_description
1 polymer ?
#
loop_
_entity_poly.entity_id
_entity_poly.type
_entity_poly.pdbx_seq_one_letter_code
_entity_poly.pdbx_strand_id
1 'polypeptide(L)'
;IFDSNQPWILTANGTILTYEKKGIIPGLLERWYSERKDMQAKKKAATDPKDIAFWDKRQLVKKINLNSLYGAILNPGCRFFDKRIGQSTTLTGRAVARHMDAYVNECITGKYDHVGEAIIYGDTDSCYFSAYPVLQKEIEAGNMTWSREIAVQLYNSIADQVNESFPGFMEQAFHVPREMGDVIRGGREIVASKGLFITKKRYAVMY
;
A
#
# COMPACT_ATOMS: atom_id res chain seq x y z
N ILE A 1 -16.22 24.29 -5.50
CA ILE A 1 -15.51 23.27 -6.30
C ILE A 1 -16.04 21.88 -5.98
N PHE A 2 -16.21 21.53 -4.69
CA PHE A 2 -16.62 20.20 -4.25
C PHE A 2 -18.13 19.93 -4.29
N ASP A 3 -18.96 20.96 -4.36
CA ASP A 3 -20.40 20.86 -4.56
C ASP A 3 -20.81 20.70 -6.04
N SER A 4 -19.87 20.82 -6.96
CA SER A 4 -20.12 20.55 -8.35
C SER A 4 -20.03 19.06 -8.63
N ASN A 5 -21.08 18.48 -9.19
CA ASN A 5 -21.13 17.06 -9.57
C ASN A 5 -20.19 16.74 -10.76
N GLN A 6 -18.97 17.24 -10.70
CA GLN A 6 -17.96 17.12 -11.75
C GLN A 6 -17.10 15.87 -11.53
N PRO A 7 -16.66 15.19 -12.60
CA PRO A 7 -15.82 13.98 -12.51
C PRO A 7 -14.37 14.35 -12.15
N TRP A 8 -14.18 14.93 -10.97
CA TRP A 8 -12.89 15.41 -10.49
C TRP A 8 -12.43 14.67 -9.25
N ILE A 9 -11.13 14.45 -9.15
CA ILE A 9 -10.46 13.99 -7.93
C ILE A 9 -9.43 15.03 -7.51
N LEU A 10 -9.25 15.16 -6.20
CA LEU A 10 -8.26 16.03 -5.59
C LEU A 10 -7.02 15.20 -5.26
N THR A 11 -5.84 15.80 -5.33
CA THR A 11 -4.59 15.18 -4.87
C THR A 11 -4.03 15.95 -3.68
N ALA A 12 -3.13 15.33 -2.92
CA ALA A 12 -2.61 15.90 -1.67
C ALA A 12 -1.83 17.22 -1.84
N ASN A 13 -1.41 17.57 -3.05
CA ASN A 13 -0.79 18.88 -3.35
C ASN A 13 -1.77 19.90 -3.94
N GLY A 14 -3.08 19.63 -3.91
CA GLY A 14 -4.11 20.52 -4.44
C GLY A 14 -4.32 20.45 -5.96
N THR A 15 -3.64 19.56 -6.68
CA THR A 15 -3.89 19.35 -8.11
C THR A 15 -5.22 18.63 -8.30
N ILE A 16 -6.06 19.18 -9.18
CA ILE A 16 -7.33 18.55 -9.57
C ILE A 16 -7.10 17.74 -10.83
N LEU A 17 -7.52 16.49 -10.83
CA LEU A 17 -7.47 15.59 -11.97
C LEU A 17 -8.90 15.21 -12.36
N THR A 18 -9.16 15.05 -13.66
CA THR A 18 -10.45 14.52 -14.13
C THR A 18 -10.35 13.03 -14.40
N TYR A 19 -11.45 12.33 -14.15
CA TYR A 19 -11.63 10.92 -14.52
C TYR A 19 -12.72 10.71 -15.58
N GLU A 20 -13.25 11.80 -16.16
CA GLU A 20 -14.25 11.75 -17.25
C GLU A 20 -13.76 10.87 -18.41
N LYS A 21 -12.47 11.00 -18.74
CA LYS A 21 -11.80 10.18 -19.76
C LYS A 21 -10.49 9.62 -19.23
N LYS A 22 -10.32 8.31 -19.34
CA LYS A 22 -9.07 7.66 -18.96
C LYS A 22 -7.90 8.20 -19.79
N GLY A 23 -6.91 8.79 -19.12
CA GLY A 23 -5.69 9.27 -19.75
C GLY A 23 -4.81 8.12 -20.29
N ILE A 24 -3.91 8.44 -21.20
CA ILE A 24 -3.01 7.47 -21.84
C ILE A 24 -2.09 6.82 -20.78
N ILE A 25 -1.50 7.62 -19.88
CA ILE A 25 -0.57 7.12 -18.86
C ILE A 25 -1.27 6.19 -17.86
N PRO A 26 -2.41 6.55 -17.24
CA PRO A 26 -3.16 5.63 -16.40
C PRO A 26 -3.57 4.34 -17.10
N GLY A 27 -4.03 4.42 -18.37
CA GLY A 27 -4.39 3.24 -19.13
C GLY A 27 -3.21 2.31 -19.43
N LEU A 28 -2.01 2.87 -19.65
CA LEU A 28 -0.79 2.11 -19.86
C LEU A 28 -0.33 1.43 -18.57
N LEU A 29 -0.39 2.15 -17.44
CA LEU A 29 -0.05 1.60 -16.12
C LEU A 29 -0.96 0.42 -15.74
N GLU A 30 -2.27 0.58 -15.92
CA GLU A 30 -3.25 -0.48 -15.65
C GLU A 30 -2.97 -1.73 -16.49
N ARG A 31 -2.74 -1.57 -17.81
CA ARG A 31 -2.39 -2.67 -18.70
C ARG A 31 -1.11 -3.39 -18.26
N TRP A 32 -0.04 -2.64 -18.00
CA TRP A 32 1.23 -3.24 -17.58
C TRP A 32 1.15 -3.91 -16.21
N TYR A 33 0.34 -3.37 -15.31
CA TYR A 33 0.09 -3.97 -14.01
C TYR A 33 -0.66 -5.30 -14.13
N SER A 34 -1.72 -5.35 -14.96
CA SER A 34 -2.46 -6.57 -15.25
C SER A 34 -1.55 -7.64 -15.89
N GLU A 35 -0.80 -7.29 -16.93
CA GLU A 35 0.17 -8.18 -17.57
C GLU A 35 1.20 -8.73 -16.56
N ARG A 36 1.65 -7.89 -15.62
CA ARG A 36 2.56 -8.33 -14.55
C ARG A 36 1.90 -9.33 -13.60
N LYS A 37 0.64 -9.11 -13.22
CA LYS A 37 -0.12 -10.05 -12.37
C LYS A 37 -0.29 -11.41 -13.06
N ASP A 38 -0.58 -11.44 -14.35
CA ASP A 38 -0.67 -12.67 -15.13
C ASP A 38 0.66 -13.42 -15.17
N MET A 39 1.77 -12.71 -15.36
CA MET A 39 3.11 -13.32 -15.32
C MET A 39 3.46 -13.85 -13.94
N GLN A 40 3.07 -13.17 -12.86
CA GLN A 40 3.24 -13.67 -11.49
C GLN A 40 2.39 -14.93 -11.22
N ALA A 41 1.17 -14.98 -11.74
CA ALA A 41 0.32 -16.18 -11.64
C ALA A 41 0.94 -17.36 -12.39
N LYS A 42 1.43 -17.14 -13.62
CA LYS A 42 2.15 -18.16 -14.41
C LYS A 42 3.41 -18.65 -13.71
N LYS A 43 4.19 -17.73 -13.09
CA LYS A 43 5.36 -18.11 -12.28
C LYS A 43 4.96 -19.02 -11.11
N LYS A 44 3.86 -18.70 -10.42
CA LYS A 44 3.38 -19.50 -9.27
C LYS A 44 2.88 -20.88 -9.68
N ALA A 45 2.30 -20.99 -10.89
CA ALA A 45 1.79 -22.26 -11.43
C ALA A 45 2.89 -23.13 -12.08
N ALA A 46 4.03 -22.56 -12.41
CA ALA A 46 5.13 -23.27 -13.05
C ALA A 46 5.85 -24.20 -12.06
N THR A 47 6.20 -25.39 -12.52
CA THR A 47 6.95 -26.40 -11.76
C THR A 47 8.39 -26.55 -12.27
N ASP A 48 8.62 -26.29 -13.58
CA ASP A 48 9.96 -26.32 -14.14
C ASP A 48 10.76 -25.08 -13.72
N PRO A 49 11.98 -25.24 -13.16
CA PRO A 49 12.86 -24.14 -12.80
C PRO A 49 13.15 -23.15 -13.95
N LYS A 50 13.20 -23.62 -15.20
CA LYS A 50 13.39 -22.76 -16.37
C LYS A 50 12.19 -21.85 -16.61
N ASP A 51 10.96 -22.38 -16.50
CA ASP A 51 9.74 -21.62 -16.64
C ASP A 51 9.57 -20.62 -15.50
N ILE A 52 9.88 -21.01 -14.27
CA ILE A 52 9.90 -20.12 -13.11
C ILE A 52 10.82 -18.94 -13.35
N ALA A 53 12.06 -19.20 -13.78
CA ALA A 53 13.05 -18.17 -14.10
C ALA A 53 12.63 -17.27 -15.28
N PHE A 54 12.00 -17.85 -16.30
CA PHE A 54 11.47 -17.12 -17.46
C PHE A 54 10.39 -16.13 -17.06
N TRP A 55 9.37 -16.58 -16.32
CA TRP A 55 8.28 -15.72 -15.88
C TRP A 55 8.74 -14.68 -14.85
N ASP A 56 9.71 -15.04 -14.00
CA ASP A 56 10.27 -14.11 -13.03
C ASP A 56 10.97 -12.92 -13.71
N LYS A 57 11.80 -13.18 -14.70
CA LYS A 57 12.46 -12.12 -15.48
C LYS A 57 11.44 -11.23 -16.19
N ARG A 58 10.40 -11.81 -16.79
CA ARG A 58 9.36 -11.04 -17.51
C ARG A 58 8.55 -10.15 -16.60
N GLN A 59 8.10 -10.66 -15.43
CA GLN A 59 7.37 -9.83 -14.46
C GLN A 59 8.26 -8.72 -13.90
N LEU A 60 9.58 -8.96 -13.75
CA LEU A 60 10.53 -7.96 -13.30
C LEU A 60 10.68 -6.82 -14.34
N VAL A 61 10.76 -7.11 -15.62
CA VAL A 61 10.76 -6.08 -16.68
C VAL A 61 9.52 -5.20 -16.59
N LYS A 62 8.33 -5.78 -16.38
CA LYS A 62 7.11 -5.00 -16.20
C LYS A 62 7.14 -4.13 -14.94
N LYS A 63 7.70 -4.63 -13.83
CA LYS A 63 7.92 -3.83 -12.62
C LYS A 63 8.83 -2.64 -12.88
N ILE A 64 9.92 -2.84 -13.62
CA ILE A 64 10.85 -1.77 -14.00
C ILE A 64 10.13 -0.73 -14.87
N ASN A 65 9.36 -1.16 -15.88
CA ASN A 65 8.62 -0.26 -16.75
C ASN A 65 7.61 0.60 -15.99
N LEU A 66 6.83 -0.01 -15.06
CA LEU A 66 5.89 0.69 -14.20
C LEU A 66 6.58 1.79 -13.37
N ASN A 67 7.69 1.46 -12.73
CA ASN A 67 8.43 2.42 -11.90
C ASN A 67 9.12 3.50 -12.76
N SER A 68 9.64 3.14 -13.95
CA SER A 68 10.31 4.08 -14.85
C SER A 68 9.35 5.09 -15.46
N LEU A 69 8.10 4.72 -15.71
CA LEU A 69 7.10 5.64 -16.24
C LEU A 69 6.82 6.79 -15.26
N TYR A 70 6.75 6.49 -13.97
CA TYR A 70 6.65 7.51 -12.94
C TYR A 70 7.88 8.44 -12.95
N GLY A 71 9.09 7.87 -13.03
CA GLY A 71 10.33 8.65 -13.13
C GLY A 71 10.37 9.54 -14.38
N ALA A 72 9.83 9.07 -15.50
CA ALA A 72 9.75 9.84 -16.74
C ALA A 72 8.86 11.09 -16.62
N ILE A 73 7.77 11.02 -15.85
CA ILE A 73 6.91 12.19 -15.57
C ILE A 73 7.67 13.29 -14.81
N LEU A 74 8.65 12.93 -14.02
CA LEU A 74 9.47 13.86 -13.23
C LEU A 74 10.78 14.30 -13.93
N ASN A 75 11.08 13.75 -15.12
CA ASN A 75 12.29 14.08 -15.85
C ASN A 75 12.03 15.22 -16.86
N PRO A 76 12.67 16.41 -16.69
CA PRO A 76 12.48 17.54 -17.60
C PRO A 76 12.82 17.24 -19.07
N GLY A 77 13.66 16.25 -19.34
CA GLY A 77 13.98 15.82 -20.70
C GLY A 77 12.91 14.96 -21.38
N CYS A 78 11.87 14.53 -20.65
CA CYS A 78 10.79 13.73 -21.19
C CYS A 78 9.63 14.60 -21.67
N ARG A 79 9.02 14.20 -22.80
CA ARG A 79 7.88 14.92 -23.40
C ARG A 79 6.68 15.07 -22.47
N PHE A 80 6.51 14.12 -21.54
CA PHE A 80 5.37 14.08 -20.60
C PHE A 80 5.74 14.63 -19.21
N PHE A 81 6.82 15.42 -19.13
CA PHE A 81 7.22 16.03 -17.89
C PHE A 81 6.13 16.96 -17.34
N ASP A 82 5.66 16.66 -16.13
CA ASP A 82 4.86 17.57 -15.33
C ASP A 82 5.13 17.34 -13.85
N LYS A 83 5.83 18.31 -13.25
CA LYS A 83 6.22 18.29 -11.84
C LYS A 83 5.01 18.20 -10.91
N ARG A 84 3.88 18.80 -11.27
CA ARG A 84 2.65 18.77 -10.44
C ARG A 84 2.08 17.37 -10.34
N ILE A 85 2.03 16.65 -11.48
CA ILE A 85 1.57 15.25 -11.51
C ILE A 85 2.50 14.34 -10.71
N GLY A 86 3.81 14.50 -10.86
CA GLY A 86 4.77 13.74 -10.07
C GLY A 86 4.66 14.00 -8.56
N GLN A 87 4.51 15.26 -8.16
CA GLN A 87 4.29 15.63 -6.76
C GLN A 87 2.94 15.14 -6.22
N SER A 88 1.87 15.20 -7.04
CA SER A 88 0.55 14.71 -6.64
C SER A 88 0.61 13.22 -6.31
N THR A 89 1.28 12.42 -7.13
CA THR A 89 1.45 10.98 -6.89
C THR A 89 2.19 10.70 -5.57
N THR A 90 3.33 11.37 -5.34
CA THR A 90 4.15 11.14 -4.14
C THR A 90 3.46 11.59 -2.86
N LEU A 91 2.84 12.78 -2.89
CA LEU A 91 2.20 13.34 -1.70
C LEU A 91 0.89 12.62 -1.36
N THR A 92 0.13 12.18 -2.37
CA THR A 92 -1.05 11.35 -2.15
C THR A 92 -0.64 9.97 -1.60
N GLY A 93 0.40 9.35 -2.16
CA GLY A 93 0.94 8.10 -1.62
C GLY A 93 1.40 8.23 -0.16
N ARG A 94 2.03 9.36 0.21
CA ARG A 94 2.39 9.65 1.60
C ARG A 94 1.18 9.81 2.51
N ALA A 95 0.09 10.42 2.02
CA ALA A 95 -1.15 10.55 2.78
C ALA A 95 -1.82 9.19 3.01
N VAL A 96 -1.83 8.33 2.00
CA VAL A 96 -2.31 6.94 2.11
C VAL A 96 -1.49 6.13 3.11
N ALA A 97 -0.16 6.24 3.09
CA ALA A 97 0.70 5.56 4.05
C ALA A 97 0.44 6.04 5.49
N ARG A 98 0.27 7.35 5.70
CA ARG A 98 -0.11 7.89 7.01
C ARG A 98 -1.48 7.45 7.48
N HIS A 99 -2.45 7.33 6.57
CA HIS A 99 -3.75 6.76 6.91
C HIS A 99 -3.60 5.30 7.34
N MET A 100 -2.82 4.50 6.61
CA MET A 100 -2.53 3.11 6.98
C MET A 100 -1.96 3.02 8.40
N ASP A 101 -0.92 3.82 8.70
CA ASP A 101 -0.30 3.84 10.03
C ASP A 101 -1.33 4.24 11.11
N ALA A 102 -2.10 5.31 10.88
CA ALA A 102 -3.09 5.80 11.82
C ALA A 102 -4.21 4.79 12.07
N TYR A 103 -4.69 4.13 11.03
CA TYR A 103 -5.75 3.14 11.14
C TYR A 103 -5.27 1.85 11.83
N VAL A 104 -4.05 1.39 11.54
CA VAL A 104 -3.41 0.30 12.28
C VAL A 104 -3.33 0.64 13.77
N ASN A 105 -2.87 1.85 14.11
CA ASN A 105 -2.80 2.28 15.50
C ASN A 105 -4.20 2.32 16.15
N GLU A 106 -5.21 2.77 15.43
CA GLU A 106 -6.60 2.78 15.90
C GLU A 106 -7.13 1.37 16.18
N CYS A 107 -6.86 0.40 15.30
CA CYS A 107 -7.23 -1.00 15.52
C CYS A 107 -6.62 -1.59 16.81
N ILE A 108 -5.44 -1.12 17.20
CA ILE A 108 -4.70 -1.65 18.34
C ILE A 108 -4.95 -0.87 19.63
N THR A 109 -4.97 0.46 19.55
CA THR A 109 -5.02 1.35 20.72
C THR A 109 -6.34 2.10 20.88
N GLY A 110 -7.22 2.08 19.86
CA GLY A 110 -8.44 2.89 19.78
C GLY A 110 -8.20 4.36 19.42
N LYS A 111 -6.97 4.75 19.02
CA LYS A 111 -6.63 6.13 18.66
C LYS A 111 -6.15 6.21 17.22
N TYR A 112 -6.78 7.03 16.39
CA TYR A 112 -6.36 7.31 15.03
C TYR A 112 -5.17 8.27 15.03
N ASP A 113 -3.95 7.74 15.01
CA ASP A 113 -2.69 8.51 15.05
C ASP A 113 -1.58 7.77 14.31
N HIS A 114 -1.00 8.41 13.29
CA HIS A 114 0.05 7.83 12.45
C HIS A 114 1.44 7.77 13.09
N VAL A 115 1.61 8.34 14.27
CA VAL A 115 2.80 8.22 15.14
C VAL A 115 2.47 7.58 16.48
N GLY A 116 1.36 6.84 16.54
CA GLY A 116 0.88 6.20 17.75
C GLY A 116 1.77 5.05 18.25
N GLU A 117 1.52 4.62 19.47
CA GLU A 117 2.36 3.65 20.21
C GLU A 117 2.51 2.29 19.55
N ALA A 118 1.51 1.86 18.74
CA ALA A 118 1.57 0.60 18.04
C ALA A 118 2.52 0.62 16.84
N ILE A 119 2.83 1.81 16.30
CA ILE A 119 3.67 1.97 15.11
C ILE A 119 5.13 2.01 15.51
N ILE A 120 5.90 1.03 15.05
CA ILE A 120 7.34 0.89 15.36
C ILE A 120 8.18 1.62 14.32
N TYR A 121 7.86 1.41 13.03
CA TYR A 121 8.63 1.95 11.93
C TYR A 121 7.80 1.96 10.64
N GLY A 122 7.99 2.97 9.80
CA GLY A 122 7.42 3.07 8.46
C GLY A 122 8.46 3.51 7.44
N ASP A 123 8.43 2.97 6.24
CA ASP A 123 9.26 3.43 5.12
C ASP A 123 8.47 3.38 3.82
N THR A 124 8.23 4.56 3.26
CA THR A 124 7.60 4.81 1.95
C THR A 124 6.17 4.24 1.84
N ASP A 125 6.01 2.93 1.80
CA ASP A 125 4.78 2.17 1.58
C ASP A 125 4.63 0.96 2.52
N SER A 126 5.42 0.92 3.59
CA SER A 126 5.37 -0.14 4.58
C SER A 126 5.15 0.39 5.99
N CYS A 127 4.38 -0.36 6.79
CA CYS A 127 4.13 -0.13 8.19
C CYS A 127 4.61 -1.34 9.01
N TYR A 128 5.48 -1.10 9.99
CA TYR A 128 5.88 -2.08 10.99
C TYR A 128 5.22 -1.70 12.30
N PHE A 129 4.42 -2.61 12.85
CA PHE A 129 3.64 -2.35 14.04
C PHE A 129 3.62 -3.56 14.97
N SER A 130 3.26 -3.34 16.22
CA SER A 130 3.11 -4.40 17.23
C SER A 130 1.64 -4.54 17.63
N ALA A 131 1.06 -5.71 17.35
CA ALA A 131 -0.24 -6.10 17.85
C ALA A 131 -0.15 -6.84 19.21
N TYR A 132 1.03 -6.89 19.82
CA TYR A 132 1.26 -7.57 21.09
C TYR A 132 0.34 -7.09 22.24
N PRO A 133 0.03 -5.77 22.38
CA PRO A 133 -0.88 -5.31 23.42
C PRO A 133 -2.28 -5.93 23.34
N VAL A 134 -2.79 -6.19 22.13
CA VAL A 134 -4.08 -6.85 21.92
C VAL A 134 -3.98 -8.32 22.32
N LEU A 135 -2.94 -9.02 21.83
CA LEU A 135 -2.70 -10.42 22.17
C LEU A 135 -2.52 -10.63 23.69
N GLN A 136 -1.76 -9.75 24.33
CA GLN A 136 -1.51 -9.83 25.77
C GLN A 136 -2.81 -9.73 26.57
N LYS A 137 -3.69 -8.77 26.26
CA LYS A 137 -4.98 -8.60 26.93
C LYS A 137 -5.86 -9.85 26.81
N GLU A 138 -5.93 -10.44 25.64
CA GLU A 138 -6.75 -11.63 25.39
C GLU A 138 -6.17 -12.89 26.09
N ILE A 139 -4.87 -13.00 26.17
CA ILE A 139 -4.19 -14.08 26.93
C ILE A 139 -4.41 -13.91 28.42
N GLU A 140 -4.22 -12.71 28.96
CA GLU A 140 -4.43 -12.39 30.38
C GLU A 140 -5.89 -12.56 30.80
N ALA A 141 -6.82 -12.29 29.91
CA ALA A 141 -8.25 -12.52 30.13
C ALA A 141 -8.65 -14.00 30.05
N GLY A 142 -7.72 -14.89 29.66
CA GLY A 142 -7.98 -16.33 29.49
C GLY A 142 -8.81 -16.68 28.24
N ASN A 143 -9.00 -15.73 27.33
CA ASN A 143 -9.80 -15.92 26.11
C ASN A 143 -9.05 -16.71 25.03
N MET A 144 -7.72 -16.72 25.10
CA MET A 144 -6.89 -17.47 24.14
C MET A 144 -5.57 -17.96 24.76
N THR A 145 -5.04 -19.02 24.16
CA THR A 145 -3.68 -19.48 24.43
C THR A 145 -2.76 -18.99 23.33
N TRP A 146 -1.58 -18.53 23.68
CA TRP A 146 -0.59 -18.08 22.68
C TRP A 146 -0.28 -19.17 21.67
N SER A 147 -0.39 -18.85 20.38
CA SER A 147 0.19 -19.63 19.30
C SER A 147 0.65 -18.71 18.16
N ARG A 148 1.60 -19.19 17.35
CA ARG A 148 2.09 -18.46 16.17
C ARG A 148 0.96 -18.23 15.17
N GLU A 149 0.09 -19.21 14.99
CA GLU A 149 -1.03 -19.20 14.06
C GLU A 149 -2.03 -18.11 14.46
N ILE A 150 -2.36 -17.99 15.73
CA ILE A 150 -3.27 -16.96 16.25
C ILE A 150 -2.67 -15.57 16.03
N ALA A 151 -1.38 -15.39 16.32
CA ALA A 151 -0.72 -14.13 16.04
C ALA A 151 -0.77 -13.76 14.54
N VAL A 152 -0.46 -14.70 13.65
CA VAL A 152 -0.54 -14.48 12.20
C VAL A 152 -1.96 -14.14 11.76
N GLN A 153 -2.99 -14.80 12.31
CA GLN A 153 -4.38 -14.49 12.02
C GLN A 153 -4.77 -13.07 12.45
N LEU A 154 -4.33 -12.63 13.63
CA LEU A 154 -4.58 -11.26 14.09
C LEU A 154 -3.94 -10.23 13.16
N TYR A 155 -2.67 -10.41 12.76
CA TYR A 155 -2.02 -9.51 11.81
C TYR A 155 -2.72 -9.49 10.44
N ASN A 156 -3.23 -10.63 9.98
CA ASN A 156 -4.03 -10.69 8.75
C ASN A 156 -5.35 -9.93 8.91
N SER A 157 -6.07 -10.13 10.02
CA SER A 157 -7.33 -9.41 10.30
C SER A 157 -7.14 -7.90 10.34
N ILE A 158 -6.06 -7.40 10.94
CA ILE A 158 -5.73 -5.97 10.92
C ILE A 158 -5.46 -5.50 9.49
N ALA A 159 -4.70 -6.26 8.69
CA ALA A 159 -4.44 -5.91 7.30
C ALA A 159 -5.72 -5.87 6.45
N ASP A 160 -6.67 -6.77 6.70
CA ASP A 160 -7.96 -6.78 6.00
C ASP A 160 -8.81 -5.56 6.38
N GLN A 161 -8.88 -5.21 7.68
CA GLN A 161 -9.56 -4.00 8.14
C GLN A 161 -8.96 -2.71 7.55
N VAL A 162 -7.62 -2.64 7.45
CA VAL A 162 -6.93 -1.52 6.78
C VAL A 162 -7.34 -1.44 5.31
N ASN A 163 -7.38 -2.57 4.60
CA ASN A 163 -7.81 -2.60 3.19
C ASN A 163 -9.26 -2.12 3.01
N GLU A 164 -10.15 -2.49 3.92
CA GLU A 164 -11.54 -2.03 3.91
C GLU A 164 -11.69 -0.53 4.17
N SER A 165 -10.72 0.09 4.85
CA SER A 165 -10.73 1.53 5.15
C SER A 165 -10.31 2.41 3.96
N PHE A 166 -9.47 1.91 3.03
CA PHE A 166 -8.93 2.72 1.94
C PHE A 166 -9.97 3.35 1.03
N PRO A 167 -11.02 2.66 0.54
CA PRO A 167 -12.01 3.30 -0.32
C PRO A 167 -12.72 4.49 0.35
N GLY A 168 -13.07 4.35 1.62
CA GLY A 168 -13.69 5.44 2.39
C GLY A 168 -12.73 6.62 2.62
N PHE A 169 -11.46 6.34 2.93
CA PHE A 169 -10.44 7.37 3.06
C PHE A 169 -10.20 8.12 1.75
N MET A 170 -10.09 7.41 0.63
CA MET A 170 -9.89 8.01 -0.68
C MET A 170 -11.08 8.88 -1.11
N GLU A 171 -12.29 8.45 -0.80
CA GLU A 171 -13.52 9.23 -1.05
C GLU A 171 -13.53 10.53 -0.22
N GLN A 172 -13.29 10.44 1.08
CA GLN A 172 -13.34 11.60 1.97
C GLN A 172 -12.19 12.59 1.76
N ALA A 173 -10.97 12.09 1.60
CA ALA A 173 -9.79 12.94 1.51
C ALA A 173 -9.53 13.50 0.11
N PHE A 174 -9.91 12.76 -0.93
CA PHE A 174 -9.51 13.03 -2.31
C PHE A 174 -10.66 13.05 -3.31
N HIS A 175 -11.90 12.90 -2.87
CA HIS A 175 -13.10 12.83 -3.73
C HIS A 175 -13.01 11.76 -4.81
N VAL A 176 -12.31 10.67 -4.52
CA VAL A 176 -12.20 9.52 -5.43
C VAL A 176 -13.49 8.71 -5.30
N PRO A 177 -14.19 8.38 -6.41
CA PRO A 177 -15.32 7.46 -6.37
C PRO A 177 -14.93 6.16 -5.66
N ARG A 178 -15.80 5.64 -4.80
CA ARG A 178 -15.49 4.52 -3.92
C ARG A 178 -15.02 3.27 -4.67
N GLU A 179 -15.60 3.01 -5.82
CA GLU A 179 -15.22 1.93 -6.74
C GLU A 179 -13.81 2.08 -7.31
N MET A 180 -13.30 3.30 -7.39
CA MET A 180 -11.92 3.57 -7.83
C MET A 180 -10.91 3.49 -6.69
N GLY A 181 -11.35 3.62 -5.45
CA GLY A 181 -10.50 3.52 -4.26
C GLY A 181 -10.03 2.11 -3.94
N ASP A 182 -10.68 1.07 -4.47
CA ASP A 182 -10.35 -0.34 -4.23
C ASP A 182 -9.05 -0.81 -4.93
N VAL A 183 -8.38 0.06 -5.68
CA VAL A 183 -7.08 -0.27 -6.32
C VAL A 183 -5.92 -0.28 -5.31
N ILE A 184 -6.10 0.38 -4.15
CA ILE A 184 -5.06 0.45 -3.11
C ILE A 184 -5.24 -0.73 -2.17
N ARG A 185 -4.18 -1.53 -2.04
CA ARG A 185 -4.18 -2.71 -1.16
C ARG A 185 -2.86 -2.87 -0.45
N GLY A 186 -2.91 -3.03 0.87
CA GLY A 186 -1.81 -3.48 1.71
C GLY A 186 -1.80 -5.01 1.80
N GLY A 187 -0.64 -5.60 1.84
CA GLY A 187 -0.46 -7.04 2.07
C GLY A 187 0.48 -7.28 3.22
N ARG A 188 0.19 -8.28 4.06
CA ARG A 188 1.14 -8.71 5.07
C ARG A 188 2.35 -9.38 4.39
N GLU A 189 3.54 -8.86 4.63
CA GLU A 189 4.78 -9.47 4.13
C GLU A 189 5.34 -10.48 5.12
N ILE A 190 5.61 -10.05 6.36
CA ILE A 190 6.20 -10.91 7.40
C ILE A 190 5.52 -10.67 8.75
N VAL A 191 5.52 -11.71 9.57
CA VAL A 191 5.28 -11.60 11.01
C VAL A 191 6.56 -12.07 11.71
N ALA A 192 7.14 -11.19 12.52
CA ALA A 192 8.40 -11.43 13.21
C ALA A 192 8.18 -11.57 14.73
N SER A 193 8.92 -12.48 15.35
CA SER A 193 8.91 -12.65 16.82
C SER A 193 9.71 -11.56 17.54
N LYS A 194 10.73 -11.01 16.88
CA LYS A 194 11.57 -9.93 17.39
C LYS A 194 12.02 -9.01 16.25
N GLY A 195 12.16 -7.72 16.56
CA GLY A 195 12.67 -6.72 15.63
C GLY A 195 13.62 -5.75 16.32
N LEU A 196 14.71 -5.40 15.65
CA LEU A 196 15.63 -4.35 16.04
C LEU A 196 15.62 -3.28 14.96
N PHE A 197 15.15 -2.08 15.28
CA PHE A 197 15.08 -0.94 14.39
C PHE A 197 16.07 0.12 14.88
N ILE A 198 17.17 0.32 14.13
CA ILE A 198 18.27 1.21 14.53
C ILE A 198 18.07 2.60 13.94
N THR A 199 17.82 2.68 12.64
CA THR A 199 17.58 3.91 11.92
C THR A 199 16.90 3.61 10.58
N LYS A 200 16.53 4.66 9.82
CA LYS A 200 15.87 4.49 8.52
C LYS A 200 16.64 3.51 7.62
N LYS A 201 15.93 2.48 7.13
CA LYS A 201 16.46 1.40 6.27
C LYS A 201 17.54 0.51 6.91
N ARG A 202 17.70 0.57 8.22
CA ARG A 202 18.63 -0.31 8.97
C ARG A 202 17.89 -0.97 10.11
N TYR A 203 17.40 -2.15 9.85
CA TYR A 203 16.68 -2.98 10.81
C TYR A 203 16.96 -4.46 10.57
N ALA A 204 16.74 -5.29 11.59
CA ALA A 204 16.78 -6.73 11.50
C ALA A 204 15.55 -7.31 12.20
N VAL A 205 14.94 -8.34 11.60
CA VAL A 205 13.77 -9.03 12.14
C VAL A 205 14.02 -10.53 12.16
N MET A 206 13.50 -11.19 13.21
CA MET A 206 13.58 -12.63 13.39
C MET A 206 12.19 -13.22 13.24
N TYR A 207 11.99 -14.16 12.33
CA TYR A 207 10.71 -14.81 12.02
C TYR A 207 10.83 -16.34 12.00
#